data_6f1bb27a1504cd9c123e379c664d79ed
#
_entry.id   6f1bb27a1504cd9c123e379c664d79ed
#
_cell.length_a   1.000
_cell.length_b   1.000
_cell.length_c   1.000
_cell.angle_alpha   90.00
_cell.angle_beta   90.00
_cell.angle_gamma   90.00
#
_symmetry.space_group_name_H-M   'P 1'
#
loop_
_entity.id
_entity.type
_entity.pdbx_description
1 polymer ?
#
loop_
_entity_poly.entity_id
_entity_poly.type
_entity_poly.pdbx_seq_one_letter_code
_entity_poly.pdbx_strand_id
1 'polypeptide(L)'
;MEKKKVGFASGIGFILAAAGSAVGLGNLWGFPYKTSQNGGAAFVLIYIACVLLIGFVTMLSEIYLGRRSQANPMTAYKMIHKNLGWCGLVAIVIPAFIICYYSVLGGWTTKYALNSFSGNAGIVSTFSVNTGEVILYTALFLVLSVTIIMGGVKDGIEKASKVLMPVLFCILVAIAIYALTLGSGVREGLAFYLKPDFSGITFKSVLVAMGQAFYSLSLGMGIMITYGSYTGKEVNLVRSTAMVCVFDTVVALLAGLAIFPSVAHFDPSLLGSSKGVALMFIILPQVFESMGSVGQVVSFAFFVMVDIAAITSVVSLIEVVTQFVIQKFHVHRKRAALVVACVCFVVSIPIGISLGHVAILEESSPALFGLDWLTFFDEVTNTVLMPVCALFSCIVVGWFITPKRAVAEIEAEGTHMAGWLKKVYAVMIRFVTPALILIVEIGGLQSEIAAGNTAVIVFAYALVALCVVAYFAFFRNRDTGTNADEKLSGDYPV
;
A
#
# COMPACT_ATOMS: atom_id res chain seq x y z
N MET A 1 -33.02 11.76 16.46
CA MET A 1 -32.25 12.02 15.24
C MET A 1 -31.36 10.82 15.02
N GLU A 2 -31.64 9.96 14.04
CA GLU A 2 -30.74 8.89 13.66
C GLU A 2 -29.37 9.51 13.28
N LYS A 3 -28.32 9.13 13.98
CA LYS A 3 -26.94 9.50 13.61
C LYS A 3 -26.69 8.96 12.21
N LYS A 4 -26.59 9.86 11.23
CA LYS A 4 -26.30 9.54 9.82
C LYS A 4 -25.06 8.62 9.80
N LYS A 5 -25.23 7.38 9.39
CA LYS A 5 -24.17 6.36 9.38
C LYS A 5 -23.03 6.88 8.48
N VAL A 6 -21.84 7.05 9.05
CA VAL A 6 -20.66 7.44 8.28
C VAL A 6 -20.19 6.20 7.53
N GLY A 7 -20.26 6.21 6.21
CA GLY A 7 -19.85 5.07 5.38
C GLY A 7 -19.85 5.40 3.89
N PHE A 8 -19.43 4.45 3.08
CA PHE A 8 -19.50 4.54 1.62
C PHE A 8 -20.96 4.61 1.17
N ALA A 9 -21.23 5.45 0.17
CA ALA A 9 -22.58 5.61 -0.37
C ALA A 9 -22.97 4.44 -1.29
N SER A 10 -21.99 3.71 -1.83
CA SER A 10 -22.23 2.64 -2.80
C SER A 10 -21.12 1.57 -2.75
N GLY A 11 -21.48 0.32 -3.16
CA GLY A 11 -20.50 -0.75 -3.31
C GLY A 11 -19.41 -0.44 -4.35
N ILE A 12 -19.77 0.27 -5.43
CA ILE A 12 -18.77 0.73 -6.43
C ILE A 12 -17.83 1.77 -5.81
N GLY A 13 -18.36 2.68 -4.97
CA GLY A 13 -17.54 3.66 -4.27
C GLY A 13 -16.54 3.00 -3.32
N PHE A 14 -16.95 1.97 -2.59
CA PHE A 14 -16.06 1.16 -1.78
C PHE A 14 -14.97 0.48 -2.63
N ILE A 15 -15.35 -0.20 -3.74
CA ILE A 15 -14.40 -0.88 -4.63
C ILE A 15 -13.36 0.10 -5.18
N LEU A 16 -13.80 1.27 -5.69
CA LEU A 16 -12.88 2.27 -6.24
C LEU A 16 -11.99 2.91 -5.17
N ALA A 17 -12.49 3.11 -3.96
CA ALA A 17 -11.68 3.61 -2.85
C ALA A 17 -10.65 2.55 -2.39
N ALA A 18 -11.05 1.29 -2.25
CA ALA A 18 -10.15 0.21 -1.88
C ALA A 18 -9.13 -0.09 -2.99
N ALA A 19 -9.54 -0.08 -4.25
CA ALA A 19 -8.66 -0.18 -5.40
C ALA A 19 -7.69 1.02 -5.48
N GLY A 20 -8.17 2.25 -5.21
CA GLY A 20 -7.31 3.43 -5.16
C GLY A 20 -6.31 3.43 -4.02
N SER A 21 -6.62 2.71 -2.93
CA SER A 21 -5.65 2.44 -1.87
C SER A 21 -4.59 1.42 -2.29
N ALA A 22 -5.03 0.36 -2.97
CA ALA A 22 -4.16 -0.71 -3.43
C ALA A 22 -3.25 -0.22 -4.59
N VAL A 23 -3.83 0.47 -5.58
CA VAL A 23 -3.09 1.04 -6.71
C VAL A 23 -2.32 2.27 -6.27
N GLY A 24 -1.01 2.13 -6.14
CA GLY A 24 -0.10 3.19 -5.69
C GLY A 24 1.26 3.11 -6.37
N LEU A 25 2.26 3.70 -5.72
CA LEU A 25 3.66 3.58 -6.13
C LEU A 25 4.12 2.11 -6.19
N GLY A 26 3.48 1.24 -5.40
CA GLY A 26 3.73 -0.20 -5.42
C GLY A 26 3.51 -0.86 -6.78
N ASN A 27 2.48 -0.45 -7.54
CA ASN A 27 2.16 -0.98 -8.86
C ASN A 27 2.94 -0.29 -9.98
N LEU A 28 3.08 1.04 -9.88
CA LEU A 28 3.64 1.86 -10.96
C LEU A 28 5.17 1.92 -10.94
N TRP A 29 5.76 1.67 -9.79
CA TRP A 29 7.21 1.68 -9.59
C TRP A 29 7.72 0.37 -8.97
N GLY A 30 7.19 -0.03 -7.80
CA GLY A 30 7.69 -1.18 -7.05
C GLY A 30 7.59 -2.49 -7.83
N PHE A 31 6.45 -2.75 -8.48
CA PHE A 31 6.23 -3.96 -9.26
C PHE A 31 7.14 -4.05 -10.50
N PRO A 32 7.25 -3.03 -11.39
CA PRO A 32 8.19 -3.08 -12.50
C PRO A 32 9.64 -3.23 -12.05
N TYR A 33 10.05 -2.50 -11.01
CA TYR A 33 11.39 -2.62 -10.43
C TYR A 33 11.68 -4.06 -9.95
N LYS A 34 10.80 -4.63 -9.12
CA LYS A 34 10.97 -6.00 -8.60
C LYS A 34 10.89 -7.05 -9.71
N THR A 35 10.03 -6.84 -10.71
CA THR A 35 9.95 -7.69 -11.91
C THR A 35 11.27 -7.68 -12.67
N SER A 36 11.86 -6.50 -12.86
CA SER A 36 13.17 -6.34 -13.52
C SER A 36 14.27 -7.14 -12.81
N GLN A 37 14.33 -7.07 -11.49
CA GLN A 37 15.38 -7.70 -10.67
C GLN A 37 15.19 -9.20 -10.43
N ASN A 38 14.00 -9.76 -10.69
CA ASN A 38 13.65 -11.12 -10.26
C ASN A 38 13.16 -12.03 -11.40
N GLY A 39 13.61 -11.80 -12.64
CA GLY A 39 13.37 -12.75 -13.74
C GLY A 39 12.15 -12.46 -14.61
N GLY A 40 11.73 -11.19 -14.70
CA GLY A 40 10.74 -10.72 -15.69
C GLY A 40 9.40 -11.47 -15.61
N ALA A 41 8.98 -12.06 -16.73
CA ALA A 41 7.69 -12.73 -16.87
C ALA A 41 7.45 -13.86 -15.87
N ALA A 42 8.48 -14.61 -15.48
CA ALA A 42 8.33 -15.68 -14.49
C ALA A 42 7.98 -15.13 -13.10
N PHE A 43 8.60 -14.01 -12.70
CA PHE A 43 8.23 -13.30 -11.47
C PHE A 43 6.78 -12.80 -11.53
N VAL A 44 6.31 -12.28 -12.66
CA VAL A 44 4.92 -11.82 -12.85
C VAL A 44 3.92 -12.95 -12.57
N LEU A 45 4.18 -14.17 -13.08
CA LEU A 45 3.31 -15.32 -12.84
C LEU A 45 3.27 -15.71 -11.35
N ILE A 46 4.42 -15.69 -10.68
CA ILE A 46 4.51 -15.95 -9.23
C ILE A 46 3.75 -14.88 -8.45
N TYR A 47 3.91 -13.61 -8.81
CA TYR A 47 3.18 -12.50 -8.18
C TYR A 47 1.65 -12.68 -8.31
N ILE A 48 1.14 -13.00 -9.51
CA ILE A 48 -0.30 -13.27 -9.73
C ILE A 48 -0.77 -14.42 -8.84
N ALA A 49 0.00 -15.52 -8.75
CA ALA A 49 -0.33 -16.61 -7.86
C ALA A 49 -0.38 -16.18 -6.39
N CYS A 50 0.56 -15.34 -5.95
CA CYS A 50 0.56 -14.79 -4.59
C CYS A 50 -0.66 -13.89 -4.31
N VAL A 51 -1.06 -13.04 -5.27
CA VAL A 51 -2.27 -12.22 -5.15
C VAL A 51 -3.51 -13.08 -4.98
N LEU A 52 -3.65 -14.15 -5.76
CA LEU A 52 -4.80 -15.03 -5.70
C LEU A 52 -4.84 -15.90 -4.43
N LEU A 53 -3.71 -16.44 -4.02
CA LEU A 53 -3.64 -17.41 -2.92
C LEU A 53 -3.56 -16.74 -1.54
N ILE A 54 -2.80 -15.67 -1.43
CA ILE A 54 -2.54 -14.99 -0.16
C ILE A 54 -3.30 -13.68 -0.10
N GLY A 55 -3.18 -12.86 -1.13
CA GLY A 55 -3.72 -11.52 -1.18
C GLY A 55 -5.23 -11.48 -1.02
N PHE A 56 -5.97 -12.24 -1.83
CA PHE A 56 -7.43 -12.31 -1.77
C PHE A 56 -7.94 -12.78 -0.41
N VAL A 57 -7.32 -13.83 0.16
CA VAL A 57 -7.74 -14.42 1.44
C VAL A 57 -7.53 -13.45 2.59
N THR A 58 -6.37 -12.80 2.64
CA THR A 58 -6.03 -11.82 3.68
C THR A 58 -6.91 -10.58 3.55
N MET A 59 -7.07 -10.04 2.34
CA MET A 59 -7.91 -8.86 2.08
C MET A 59 -9.37 -9.10 2.47
N LEU A 60 -9.96 -10.22 2.07
CA LEU A 60 -11.33 -10.58 2.46
C LEU A 60 -11.48 -10.64 3.98
N SER A 61 -10.47 -11.19 4.67
CA SER A 61 -10.48 -11.32 6.11
C SER A 61 -10.38 -9.96 6.82
N GLU A 62 -9.53 -9.06 6.34
CA GLU A 62 -9.41 -7.70 6.90
C GLU A 62 -10.68 -6.87 6.66
N ILE A 63 -11.24 -6.90 5.45
CA ILE A 63 -12.50 -6.20 5.14
C ILE A 63 -13.63 -6.76 6.02
N TYR A 64 -13.69 -8.08 6.20
CA TYR A 64 -14.66 -8.73 7.08
C TYR A 64 -14.51 -8.27 8.53
N LEU A 65 -13.27 -8.23 9.08
CA LEU A 65 -13.00 -7.73 10.44
C LEU A 65 -13.49 -6.30 10.61
N GLY A 66 -13.21 -5.43 9.64
CA GLY A 66 -13.67 -4.04 9.64
C GLY A 66 -15.19 -3.94 9.61
N ARG A 67 -15.87 -4.63 8.68
CA ARG A 67 -17.32 -4.62 8.55
C ARG A 67 -18.03 -5.17 9.79
N ARG A 68 -17.48 -6.23 10.38
CA ARG A 68 -18.00 -6.82 11.61
C ARG A 68 -17.94 -5.86 12.79
N SER A 69 -16.82 -5.16 12.96
CA SER A 69 -16.59 -4.28 14.11
C SER A 69 -17.20 -2.88 13.93
N GLN A 70 -17.29 -2.36 12.71
CA GLN A 70 -17.68 -0.97 12.40
C GLN A 70 -16.78 0.05 13.15
N ALA A 71 -15.52 -0.28 13.40
CA ALA A 71 -14.61 0.49 14.23
C ALA A 71 -13.17 0.48 13.65
N ASN A 72 -12.29 1.29 14.24
CA ASN A 72 -10.86 1.31 13.88
C ASN A 72 -10.18 -0.04 14.17
N PRO A 73 -9.01 -0.33 13.59
CA PRO A 73 -8.33 -1.62 13.74
C PRO A 73 -8.10 -2.03 15.20
N MET A 74 -7.67 -1.13 16.10
CA MET A 74 -7.46 -1.47 17.52
C MET A 74 -8.74 -1.97 18.18
N THR A 75 -9.86 -1.29 17.94
CA THR A 75 -11.16 -1.68 18.48
C THR A 75 -11.67 -2.96 17.82
N ALA A 76 -11.44 -3.17 16.53
CA ALA A 76 -11.83 -4.37 15.82
C ALA A 76 -11.23 -5.64 16.45
N TYR A 77 -9.94 -5.63 16.74
CA TYR A 77 -9.28 -6.75 17.41
C TYR A 77 -9.71 -6.89 18.89
N LYS A 78 -9.86 -5.77 19.61
CA LYS A 78 -10.33 -5.76 21.01
C LYS A 78 -11.72 -6.37 21.15
N MET A 79 -12.62 -6.17 20.18
CA MET A 79 -13.96 -6.77 20.16
C MET A 79 -13.97 -8.29 20.02
N ILE A 80 -12.90 -8.89 19.51
CA ILE A 80 -12.79 -10.36 19.43
C ILE A 80 -12.29 -10.91 20.75
N HIS A 81 -11.23 -10.28 21.29
CA HIS A 81 -10.73 -10.59 22.62
C HIS A 81 -10.01 -9.37 23.20
N LYS A 82 -10.36 -9.01 24.45
CA LYS A 82 -9.87 -7.79 25.11
C LYS A 82 -8.35 -7.63 25.15
N ASN A 83 -7.60 -8.71 25.00
CA ASN A 83 -6.14 -8.67 25.00
C ASN A 83 -5.53 -8.55 23.59
N LEU A 84 -6.33 -8.60 22.51
CA LEU A 84 -5.82 -8.56 21.14
C LEU A 84 -5.76 -7.14 20.54
N GLY A 85 -6.25 -6.11 21.24
CA GLY A 85 -6.28 -4.75 20.69
C GLY A 85 -4.90 -4.18 20.32
N TRP A 86 -3.81 -4.68 20.91
CA TRP A 86 -2.45 -4.27 20.54
C TRP A 86 -2.08 -4.67 19.10
N CYS A 87 -2.62 -5.78 18.58
CA CYS A 87 -2.42 -6.15 17.17
C CYS A 87 -2.97 -5.06 16.24
N GLY A 88 -4.16 -4.54 16.56
CA GLY A 88 -4.76 -3.44 15.82
C GLY A 88 -4.03 -2.10 16.04
N LEU A 89 -3.38 -1.90 17.18
CA LEU A 89 -2.55 -0.71 17.39
C LEU A 89 -1.29 -0.75 16.51
N VAL A 90 -0.66 -1.92 16.34
CA VAL A 90 0.43 -2.11 15.36
C VAL A 90 -0.07 -1.78 13.96
N ALA A 91 -1.26 -2.28 13.56
CA ALA A 91 -1.87 -1.97 12.25
C ALA A 91 -2.16 -0.48 12.02
N ILE A 92 -2.23 0.36 13.08
CA ILE A 92 -2.39 1.82 12.99
C ILE A 92 -1.03 2.53 12.92
N VAL A 93 -0.02 1.99 13.60
CA VAL A 93 1.32 2.58 13.60
C VAL A 93 2.02 2.41 12.26
N ILE A 94 1.83 1.27 11.58
CA ILE A 94 2.41 1.01 10.25
C ILE A 94 2.07 2.13 9.25
N PRO A 95 0.79 2.48 8.99
CA PRO A 95 0.47 3.57 8.07
C PRO A 95 1.02 4.93 8.52
N ALA A 96 1.13 5.19 9.82
CA ALA A 96 1.75 6.44 10.30
C ALA A 96 3.21 6.57 9.87
N PHE A 97 3.98 5.48 9.91
CA PHE A 97 5.35 5.43 9.40
C PHE A 97 5.40 5.56 7.87
N ILE A 98 4.52 4.83 7.17
CA ILE A 98 4.47 4.86 5.70
C ILE A 98 4.15 6.28 5.20
N ILE A 99 3.19 6.99 5.79
CA ILE A 99 2.85 8.37 5.39
C ILE A 99 4.10 9.25 5.37
N CYS A 100 5.02 9.09 6.32
CA CYS A 100 6.18 9.96 6.47
C CYS A 100 7.11 9.88 5.24
N TYR A 101 7.46 8.69 4.76
CA TYR A 101 8.33 8.56 3.59
C TYR A 101 7.57 8.62 2.27
N TYR A 102 6.35 8.09 2.24
CA TYR A 102 5.53 8.09 1.04
C TYR A 102 5.13 9.50 0.60
N SER A 103 4.95 10.43 1.56
CA SER A 103 4.67 11.83 1.27
C SER A 103 5.85 12.55 0.61
N VAL A 104 7.08 12.16 0.93
CA VAL A 104 8.29 12.68 0.26
C VAL A 104 8.30 12.23 -1.20
N LEU A 105 8.08 10.94 -1.45
CA LEU A 105 7.99 10.41 -2.82
C LEU A 105 6.84 11.06 -3.60
N GLY A 106 5.67 11.28 -2.95
CA GLY A 106 4.56 12.02 -3.54
C GLY A 106 4.91 13.48 -3.88
N GLY A 107 5.66 14.15 -3.02
CA GLY A 107 6.20 15.49 -3.32
C GLY A 107 7.13 15.48 -4.54
N TRP A 108 7.96 14.45 -4.69
CA TRP A 108 8.80 14.28 -5.87
C TRP A 108 7.95 14.08 -7.13
N THR A 109 6.92 13.22 -7.09
CA THR A 109 6.02 13.03 -8.26
C THR A 109 5.32 14.32 -8.66
N THR A 110 4.85 15.11 -7.70
CA THR A 110 4.25 16.43 -7.93
C THR A 110 5.23 17.39 -8.61
N LYS A 111 6.50 17.46 -8.14
CA LYS A 111 7.56 18.29 -8.78
C LYS A 111 7.79 17.86 -10.21
N TYR A 112 7.95 16.54 -10.45
CA TYR A 112 8.21 16.01 -11.79
C TYR A 112 7.03 16.23 -12.74
N ALA A 113 5.79 16.13 -12.27
CA ALA A 113 4.61 16.46 -13.05
C ALA A 113 4.63 17.92 -13.50
N LEU A 114 4.83 18.86 -12.57
CA LEU A 114 4.85 20.30 -12.88
C LEU A 114 6.03 20.73 -13.75
N ASN A 115 7.17 20.03 -13.69
CA ASN A 115 8.37 20.34 -14.45
C ASN A 115 8.45 19.64 -15.81
N SER A 116 7.50 18.78 -16.18
CA SER A 116 7.58 17.90 -17.36
C SER A 116 7.80 18.65 -18.67
N PHE A 117 7.24 19.85 -18.82
CA PHE A 117 7.40 20.68 -20.04
C PHE A 117 8.72 21.46 -20.07
N SER A 118 9.43 21.57 -18.94
CA SER A 118 10.77 22.18 -18.87
C SER A 118 11.90 21.15 -18.99
N GLY A 119 11.56 19.86 -19.01
CA GLY A 119 12.49 18.72 -19.02
C GLY A 119 12.76 18.18 -17.63
N ASN A 120 12.65 16.86 -17.48
CA ASN A 120 12.83 16.15 -16.21
C ASN A 120 14.16 15.39 -16.12
N ALA A 121 14.86 15.16 -17.23
CA ALA A 121 16.16 14.53 -17.20
C ALA A 121 17.16 15.38 -16.42
N GLY A 122 17.83 14.77 -15.44
CA GLY A 122 18.79 15.46 -14.59
C GLY A 122 18.21 16.38 -13.50
N ILE A 123 16.88 16.60 -13.44
CA ILE A 123 16.27 17.44 -12.38
C ILE A 123 16.57 16.90 -10.99
N VAL A 124 16.78 15.61 -10.86
CA VAL A 124 17.11 14.96 -9.59
C VAL A 124 18.34 15.60 -8.94
N SER A 125 19.36 15.96 -9.71
CA SER A 125 20.62 16.53 -9.21
C SER A 125 20.48 17.93 -8.61
N THR A 126 19.48 18.69 -8.99
CA THR A 126 19.22 20.05 -8.48
C THR A 126 18.11 20.08 -7.47
N PHE A 127 17.02 19.33 -7.73
CA PHE A 127 15.84 19.29 -6.87
C PHE A 127 16.11 18.56 -5.55
N SER A 128 16.73 17.38 -5.61
CA SER A 128 16.89 16.54 -4.42
C SER A 128 17.78 17.16 -3.34
N VAL A 129 18.77 17.97 -3.73
CA VAL A 129 19.64 18.70 -2.80
C VAL A 129 19.03 20.03 -2.32
N ASN A 130 17.99 20.51 -2.98
CA ASN A 130 17.28 21.71 -2.55
C ASN A 130 16.24 21.37 -1.48
N THR A 131 16.68 21.33 -0.24
CA THR A 131 15.83 21.01 0.92
C THR A 131 14.54 21.86 0.95
N GLY A 132 14.59 23.13 0.57
CA GLY A 132 13.43 24.01 0.55
C GLY A 132 12.36 23.55 -0.44
N GLU A 133 12.78 23.17 -1.66
CA GLU A 133 11.85 22.62 -2.67
C GLU A 133 11.30 21.27 -2.24
N VAL A 134 12.12 20.36 -1.74
CA VAL A 134 11.66 19.04 -1.26
C VAL A 134 10.59 19.20 -0.18
N ILE A 135 10.81 20.06 0.82
CA ILE A 135 9.84 20.35 1.87
C ILE A 135 8.56 20.97 1.29
N LEU A 136 8.68 21.94 0.38
CA LEU A 136 7.53 22.60 -0.25
C LEU A 136 6.64 21.62 -0.99
N TYR A 137 7.23 20.78 -1.84
CA TYR A 137 6.44 19.81 -2.63
C TYR A 137 5.86 18.67 -1.76
N THR A 138 6.58 18.24 -0.72
CA THR A 138 6.04 17.31 0.30
C THR A 138 4.84 17.92 1.02
N ALA A 139 4.93 19.21 1.42
CA ALA A 139 3.81 19.92 2.03
C ALA A 139 2.63 20.05 1.08
N LEU A 140 2.86 20.42 -0.17
CA LEU A 140 1.83 20.54 -1.20
C LEU A 140 1.08 19.21 -1.41
N PHE A 141 1.81 18.11 -1.55
CA PHE A 141 1.25 16.77 -1.68
C PHE A 141 0.38 16.37 -0.48
N LEU A 142 0.86 16.63 0.75
CA LEU A 142 0.08 16.37 1.97
C LEU A 142 -1.16 17.24 2.07
N VAL A 143 -1.08 18.53 1.72
CA VAL A 143 -2.26 19.42 1.71
C VAL A 143 -3.32 18.93 0.75
N LEU A 144 -2.96 18.50 -0.46
CA LEU A 144 -3.89 17.91 -1.41
C LEU A 144 -4.57 16.66 -0.83
N SER A 145 -3.79 15.77 -0.23
CA SER A 145 -4.29 14.52 0.38
C SER A 145 -5.22 14.78 1.57
N VAL A 146 -4.84 15.68 2.49
CA VAL A 146 -5.64 16.04 3.67
C VAL A 146 -6.96 16.72 3.29
N THR A 147 -6.95 17.54 2.24
CA THR A 147 -8.19 18.20 1.75
C THR A 147 -9.26 17.17 1.38
N ILE A 148 -8.87 16.05 0.75
CA ILE A 148 -9.77 14.94 0.42
C ILE A 148 -10.31 14.31 1.71
N ILE A 149 -9.46 14.04 2.71
CA ILE A 149 -9.87 13.40 3.97
C ILE A 149 -10.82 14.29 4.77
N MET A 150 -10.59 15.60 4.76
CA MET A 150 -11.48 16.57 5.43
C MET A 150 -12.90 16.53 4.90
N GLY A 151 -13.10 16.12 3.64
CA GLY A 151 -14.42 15.91 3.03
C GLY A 151 -15.15 14.68 3.57
N GLY A 152 -14.49 13.80 4.32
CA GLY A 152 -15.08 12.58 4.86
C GLY A 152 -15.07 11.39 3.90
N VAL A 153 -15.70 10.29 4.31
CA VAL A 153 -15.68 9.05 3.53
C VAL A 153 -16.45 9.20 2.21
N LYS A 154 -17.68 9.69 2.27
CA LYS A 154 -18.57 9.80 1.10
C LYS A 154 -18.16 10.94 0.16
N ASP A 155 -18.05 12.16 0.71
CA ASP A 155 -17.89 13.38 -0.09
C ASP A 155 -16.41 13.72 -0.35
N GLY A 156 -15.47 13.07 0.36
CA GLY A 156 -14.03 13.15 0.16
C GLY A 156 -13.50 11.91 -0.55
N ILE A 157 -13.24 10.84 0.20
CA ILE A 157 -12.54 9.63 -0.28
C ILE A 157 -13.26 8.97 -1.46
N GLU A 158 -14.56 8.64 -1.31
CA GLU A 158 -15.33 7.98 -2.36
C GLU A 158 -15.45 8.85 -3.62
N LYS A 159 -15.75 10.14 -3.44
CA LYS A 159 -15.88 11.06 -4.58
C LYS A 159 -14.57 11.24 -5.32
N ALA A 160 -13.47 11.42 -4.60
CA ALA A 160 -12.15 11.54 -5.21
C ALA A 160 -11.77 10.25 -5.97
N SER A 161 -11.95 9.07 -5.35
CA SER A 161 -11.62 7.79 -6.00
C SER A 161 -12.46 7.52 -7.24
N LYS A 162 -13.74 7.92 -7.25
CA LYS A 162 -14.61 7.79 -8.44
C LYS A 162 -14.14 8.59 -9.65
N VAL A 163 -13.40 9.67 -9.44
CA VAL A 163 -12.83 10.50 -10.53
C VAL A 163 -11.39 10.07 -10.83
N LEU A 164 -10.56 9.97 -9.81
CA LEU A 164 -9.13 9.78 -9.96
C LEU A 164 -8.78 8.40 -10.52
N MET A 165 -9.49 7.33 -10.10
CA MET A 165 -9.15 5.98 -10.55
C MET A 165 -9.44 5.73 -12.04
N PRO A 166 -10.60 6.12 -12.60
CA PRO A 166 -10.79 6.04 -14.05
C PRO A 166 -9.78 6.89 -14.85
N VAL A 167 -9.46 8.11 -14.38
CA VAL A 167 -8.47 8.99 -15.04
C VAL A 167 -7.09 8.31 -15.05
N LEU A 168 -6.62 7.79 -13.92
CA LEU A 168 -5.38 7.03 -13.81
C LEU A 168 -5.36 5.87 -14.81
N PHE A 169 -6.41 5.08 -14.83
CA PHE A 169 -6.50 3.91 -15.71
C PHE A 169 -6.46 4.30 -17.20
N CYS A 170 -7.18 5.35 -17.60
CA CYS A 170 -7.16 5.84 -18.98
C CYS A 170 -5.77 6.34 -19.39
N ILE A 171 -5.08 7.10 -18.53
CA ILE A 171 -3.73 7.58 -18.78
C ILE A 171 -2.77 6.38 -18.92
N LEU A 172 -2.84 5.40 -18.00
CA LEU A 172 -1.98 4.24 -18.04
C LEU A 172 -2.16 3.41 -19.30
N VAL A 173 -3.42 3.18 -19.73
CA VAL A 173 -3.71 2.49 -20.99
C VAL A 173 -3.16 3.27 -22.18
N ALA A 174 -3.31 4.59 -22.22
CA ALA A 174 -2.78 5.42 -23.29
C ALA A 174 -1.25 5.35 -23.36
N ILE A 175 -0.55 5.43 -22.23
CA ILE A 175 0.91 5.30 -22.18
C ILE A 175 1.35 3.89 -22.59
N ALA A 176 0.66 2.84 -22.13
CA ALA A 176 0.98 1.46 -22.52
C ALA A 176 0.81 1.24 -24.03
N ILE A 177 -0.28 1.73 -24.63
CA ILE A 177 -0.48 1.68 -26.08
C ILE A 177 0.64 2.44 -26.81
N TYR A 178 0.98 3.65 -26.37
CA TYR A 178 2.05 4.45 -26.95
C TYR A 178 3.41 3.72 -26.87
N ALA A 179 3.74 3.12 -25.72
CA ALA A 179 4.97 2.35 -25.53
C ALA A 179 5.13 1.21 -26.55
N LEU A 180 4.02 0.59 -26.95
CA LEU A 180 4.01 -0.48 -27.95
C LEU A 180 4.26 0.03 -29.38
N THR A 181 4.18 1.33 -29.63
CA THR A 181 4.40 1.95 -30.95
C THR A 181 5.81 2.52 -31.16
N LEU A 182 6.69 2.45 -30.14
CA LEU A 182 8.01 3.10 -30.14
C LEU A 182 9.03 2.51 -31.17
N GLY A 183 8.81 1.32 -31.69
CA GLY A 183 9.65 0.72 -32.73
C GLY A 183 10.75 -0.22 -32.21
N SER A 184 12.05 0.11 -32.44
CA SER A 184 13.16 -0.75 -32.00
C SER A 184 13.18 -0.96 -30.48
N GLY A 185 13.58 -2.17 -30.02
CA GLY A 185 13.65 -2.52 -28.59
C GLY A 185 12.32 -2.97 -27.97
N VAL A 186 11.17 -2.57 -28.52
CA VAL A 186 9.84 -2.94 -27.98
C VAL A 186 9.68 -4.45 -27.89
N ARG A 187 10.17 -5.18 -28.91
CA ARG A 187 10.08 -6.66 -28.93
C ARG A 187 10.88 -7.29 -27.81
N GLU A 188 12.07 -6.77 -27.50
CA GLU A 188 12.94 -7.22 -26.43
C GLU A 188 12.28 -6.95 -25.06
N GLY A 189 11.73 -5.76 -24.85
CA GLY A 189 10.99 -5.42 -23.63
C GLY A 189 9.76 -6.29 -23.42
N LEU A 190 8.98 -6.54 -24.50
CA LEU A 190 7.85 -7.48 -24.43
C LEU A 190 8.28 -8.92 -24.20
N ALA A 191 9.37 -9.38 -24.81
CA ALA A 191 9.89 -10.71 -24.59
C ALA A 191 10.32 -10.91 -23.13
N PHE A 192 11.03 -9.94 -22.55
CA PHE A 192 11.41 -9.92 -21.14
C PHE A 192 10.19 -10.00 -20.21
N TYR A 193 9.15 -9.27 -20.54
CA TYR A 193 7.98 -9.11 -19.69
C TYR A 193 6.91 -10.20 -19.85
N LEU A 194 6.80 -10.82 -21.03
CA LEU A 194 5.72 -11.77 -21.36
C LEU A 194 6.19 -13.22 -21.61
N LYS A 195 7.49 -13.43 -21.89
CA LYS A 195 8.03 -14.78 -22.10
C LYS A 195 8.65 -15.30 -20.81
N PRO A 196 8.00 -16.22 -20.07
CA PRO A 196 8.51 -16.67 -18.80
C PRO A 196 9.74 -17.57 -18.97
N ASP A 197 10.79 -17.24 -18.22
CA ASP A 197 11.97 -18.06 -18.03
C ASP A 197 12.15 -18.34 -16.53
N PHE A 198 11.94 -19.58 -16.12
CA PHE A 198 12.07 -19.99 -14.73
C PHE A 198 13.51 -20.37 -14.32
N SER A 199 14.46 -20.40 -15.26
CA SER A 199 15.84 -20.83 -14.99
C SER A 199 16.56 -19.93 -13.96
N GLY A 200 16.22 -18.62 -13.94
CA GLY A 200 16.77 -17.64 -13.02
C GLY A 200 15.96 -17.42 -11.73
N ILE A 201 14.83 -18.12 -11.56
CA ILE A 201 13.99 -17.95 -10.37
C ILE A 201 14.61 -18.63 -9.17
N THR A 202 14.74 -17.86 -8.10
CA THR A 202 15.26 -18.33 -6.82
C THR A 202 14.14 -18.31 -5.76
N PHE A 203 14.39 -18.97 -4.63
CA PHE A 203 13.48 -18.86 -3.48
C PHE A 203 13.32 -17.39 -3.04
N LYS A 204 14.37 -16.59 -3.12
CA LYS A 204 14.31 -15.13 -2.86
C LYS A 204 13.33 -14.42 -3.80
N SER A 205 13.29 -14.78 -5.08
CA SER A 205 12.34 -14.19 -6.05
C SER A 205 10.89 -14.46 -5.64
N VAL A 206 10.59 -15.66 -5.10
CA VAL A 206 9.25 -15.99 -4.57
C VAL A 206 8.92 -15.14 -3.35
N LEU A 207 9.85 -14.97 -2.41
CA LEU A 207 9.66 -14.12 -1.23
C LEU A 207 9.39 -12.66 -1.62
N VAL A 208 10.16 -12.14 -2.58
CA VAL A 208 9.95 -10.77 -3.10
C VAL A 208 8.58 -10.63 -3.77
N ALA A 209 8.11 -11.64 -4.52
CA ALA A 209 6.79 -11.61 -5.13
C ALA A 209 5.67 -11.63 -4.09
N MET A 210 5.82 -12.42 -3.02
CA MET A 210 4.88 -12.46 -1.90
C MET A 210 4.83 -11.12 -1.15
N GLY A 211 5.99 -10.54 -0.81
CA GLY A 211 6.08 -9.21 -0.20
C GLY A 211 5.48 -8.12 -1.09
N GLN A 212 5.72 -8.19 -2.42
CA GLN A 212 5.09 -7.27 -3.38
C GLN A 212 3.56 -7.40 -3.39
N ALA A 213 3.01 -8.60 -3.27
CA ALA A 213 1.56 -8.78 -3.21
C ALA A 213 0.95 -8.18 -1.93
N PHE A 214 1.62 -8.27 -0.78
CA PHE A 214 1.20 -7.61 0.45
C PHE A 214 1.20 -6.08 0.32
N TYR A 215 2.28 -5.54 -0.17
CA TYR A 215 2.45 -4.10 -0.32
C TYR A 215 1.45 -3.52 -1.33
N SER A 216 1.35 -4.13 -2.53
CA SER A 216 0.44 -3.70 -3.59
C SER A 216 -1.01 -3.69 -3.13
N LEU A 217 -1.47 -4.75 -2.46
CA LEU A 217 -2.84 -4.88 -1.98
C LEU A 217 -3.15 -4.14 -0.67
N SER A 218 -2.21 -3.36 -0.14
CA SER A 218 -2.36 -2.60 1.11
C SER A 218 -2.76 -3.47 2.31
N LEU A 219 -2.15 -4.66 2.45
CA LEU A 219 -2.46 -5.63 3.50
C LEU A 219 -1.56 -5.46 4.73
N GLY A 220 -2.06 -5.85 5.90
CA GLY A 220 -1.30 -5.78 7.15
C GLY A 220 -1.10 -4.37 7.70
N MET A 221 -1.72 -3.33 7.13
CA MET A 221 -1.58 -1.95 7.56
C MET A 221 -2.92 -1.30 8.00
N GLY A 222 -3.91 -2.12 8.33
CA GLY A 222 -5.20 -1.67 8.88
C GLY A 222 -6.12 -0.94 7.91
N ILE A 223 -5.72 -0.70 6.66
CA ILE A 223 -6.51 0.02 5.65
C ILE A 223 -7.77 -0.77 5.32
N MET A 224 -7.65 -2.05 4.98
CA MET A 224 -8.79 -2.87 4.61
C MET A 224 -9.75 -3.09 5.78
N ILE A 225 -9.26 -3.12 7.03
CA ILE A 225 -10.10 -3.11 8.24
C ILE A 225 -10.84 -1.77 8.35
N THR A 226 -10.14 -0.64 8.18
CA THR A 226 -10.74 0.70 8.25
C THR A 226 -11.81 0.88 7.17
N TYR A 227 -11.52 0.56 5.91
CA TYR A 227 -12.48 0.67 4.82
C TYR A 227 -13.62 -0.32 4.94
N GLY A 228 -13.34 -1.54 5.41
CA GLY A 228 -14.37 -2.51 5.79
C GLY A 228 -15.34 -1.98 6.84
N SER A 229 -14.85 -1.19 7.81
CA SER A 229 -15.70 -0.60 8.86
C SER A 229 -16.71 0.45 8.32
N TYR A 230 -16.45 0.97 7.14
CA TYR A 230 -17.34 1.92 6.44
C TYR A 230 -18.29 1.24 5.45
N THR A 231 -18.20 -0.09 5.26
CA THR A 231 -19.08 -0.82 4.35
C THR A 231 -20.41 -1.18 5.00
N GLY A 232 -21.51 -1.03 4.25
CA GLY A 232 -22.82 -1.51 4.65
C GLY A 232 -23.01 -3.01 4.38
N LYS A 233 -24.13 -3.55 4.88
CA LYS A 233 -24.46 -4.97 4.72
C LYS A 233 -24.82 -5.34 3.27
N GLU A 234 -25.24 -4.36 2.47
CA GLU A 234 -25.60 -4.49 1.06
C GLU A 234 -24.39 -4.75 0.14
N VAL A 235 -23.16 -4.55 0.64
CA VAL A 235 -21.95 -4.73 -0.15
C VAL A 235 -21.53 -6.21 -0.15
N ASN A 236 -21.46 -6.81 -1.34
CA ASN A 236 -20.95 -8.15 -1.50
C ASN A 236 -19.42 -8.18 -1.31
N LEU A 237 -18.94 -8.63 -0.14
CA LEU A 237 -17.51 -8.60 0.20
C LEU A 237 -16.65 -9.45 -0.73
N VAL A 238 -17.10 -10.65 -1.08
CA VAL A 238 -16.33 -11.58 -1.92
C VAL A 238 -16.10 -10.99 -3.31
N ARG A 239 -17.18 -10.46 -3.92
CA ARG A 239 -17.12 -9.81 -5.24
C ARG A 239 -16.25 -8.55 -5.18
N SER A 240 -16.44 -7.73 -4.15
CA SER A 240 -15.69 -6.49 -4.01
C SER A 240 -14.21 -6.74 -3.81
N THR A 241 -13.84 -7.71 -2.96
CA THR A 241 -12.44 -8.12 -2.76
C THR A 241 -11.82 -8.64 -4.06
N ALA A 242 -12.53 -9.51 -4.79
CA ALA A 242 -12.06 -10.01 -6.07
C ALA A 242 -11.84 -8.88 -7.08
N MET A 243 -12.76 -7.92 -7.16
CA MET A 243 -12.64 -6.77 -8.07
C MET A 243 -11.44 -5.87 -7.70
N VAL A 244 -11.18 -5.65 -6.41
CA VAL A 244 -10.01 -4.89 -5.96
C VAL A 244 -8.71 -5.60 -6.35
N CYS A 245 -8.59 -6.91 -6.06
CA CYS A 245 -7.41 -7.71 -6.44
C CYS A 245 -7.18 -7.71 -7.96
N VAL A 246 -8.25 -7.89 -8.75
CA VAL A 246 -8.16 -7.87 -10.22
C VAL A 246 -7.74 -6.50 -10.72
N PHE A 247 -8.34 -5.42 -10.21
CA PHE A 247 -8.02 -4.06 -10.65
C PHE A 247 -6.57 -3.69 -10.31
N ASP A 248 -6.11 -4.01 -9.10
CA ASP A 248 -4.72 -3.82 -8.66
C ASP A 248 -3.73 -4.57 -9.57
N THR A 249 -4.00 -5.85 -9.83
CA THR A 249 -3.16 -6.68 -10.69
C THR A 249 -3.13 -6.16 -12.13
N VAL A 250 -4.28 -5.79 -12.70
CA VAL A 250 -4.37 -5.24 -14.06
C VAL A 250 -3.56 -3.96 -14.18
N VAL A 251 -3.64 -3.07 -13.19
CA VAL A 251 -2.83 -1.82 -13.19
C VAL A 251 -1.34 -2.14 -13.12
N ALA A 252 -0.91 -3.07 -12.25
CA ALA A 252 0.49 -3.50 -12.20
C ALA A 252 0.98 -4.09 -13.54
N LEU A 253 0.16 -4.92 -14.18
CA LEU A 253 0.48 -5.50 -15.47
C LEU A 253 0.55 -4.45 -16.60
N LEU A 254 -0.36 -3.49 -16.62
CA LEU A 254 -0.33 -2.39 -17.58
C LEU A 254 0.89 -1.47 -17.35
N ALA A 255 1.27 -1.24 -16.09
CA ALA A 255 2.49 -0.49 -15.79
C ALA A 255 3.75 -1.17 -16.35
N GLY A 256 3.84 -2.50 -16.22
CA GLY A 256 4.90 -3.28 -16.87
C GLY A 256 4.89 -3.14 -18.39
N LEU A 257 3.70 -3.21 -19.03
CA LEU A 257 3.56 -3.01 -20.47
C LEU A 257 3.92 -1.58 -20.93
N ALA A 258 3.77 -0.58 -20.06
CA ALA A 258 4.19 0.78 -20.34
C ALA A 258 5.70 0.96 -20.19
N ILE A 259 6.29 0.36 -19.16
CA ILE A 259 7.67 0.63 -18.74
C ILE A 259 8.68 -0.22 -19.53
N PHE A 260 8.51 -1.55 -19.61
CA PHE A 260 9.53 -2.43 -20.20
C PHE A 260 9.78 -2.19 -21.69
N PRO A 261 8.76 -1.99 -22.56
CA PRO A 261 9.00 -1.59 -23.94
C PRO A 261 9.68 -0.23 -24.07
N SER A 262 9.30 0.74 -23.22
CA SER A 262 9.90 2.09 -23.23
C SER A 262 11.37 2.08 -22.83
N VAL A 263 11.71 1.35 -21.76
CA VAL A 263 13.10 1.19 -21.28
C VAL A 263 13.94 0.46 -22.31
N ALA A 264 13.43 -0.64 -22.89
CA ALA A 264 14.16 -1.39 -23.91
C ALA A 264 14.32 -0.64 -25.23
N HIS A 265 13.38 0.25 -25.58
CA HIS A 265 13.51 1.15 -26.73
C HIS A 265 14.68 2.13 -26.53
N PHE A 266 14.82 2.68 -25.33
CA PHE A 266 15.90 3.60 -24.96
C PHE A 266 17.25 2.87 -24.85
N ASP A 267 17.33 1.82 -24.02
CA ASP A 267 18.52 0.98 -23.88
C ASP A 267 18.14 -0.42 -23.34
N PRO A 268 18.22 -1.48 -24.19
CA PRO A 268 17.90 -2.84 -23.76
C PRO A 268 18.77 -3.37 -22.60
N SER A 269 19.98 -2.83 -22.40
CA SER A 269 20.87 -3.25 -21.31
C SER A 269 20.38 -2.86 -19.92
N LEU A 270 19.43 -1.91 -19.83
CA LEU A 270 18.79 -1.50 -18.60
C LEU A 270 17.75 -2.51 -18.10
N LEU A 271 17.31 -3.45 -18.95
CA LEU A 271 16.45 -4.55 -18.54
C LEU A 271 17.19 -5.45 -17.53
N GLY A 272 16.63 -5.61 -16.34
CA GLY A 272 17.25 -6.40 -15.26
C GLY A 272 18.29 -5.66 -14.41
N SER A 273 18.72 -4.46 -14.80
CA SER A 273 19.73 -3.68 -14.08
C SER A 273 19.21 -2.52 -13.25
N SER A 274 17.96 -2.08 -13.49
CA SER A 274 17.35 -0.91 -12.85
C SER A 274 17.26 -1.07 -11.35
N LYS A 275 17.64 -0.05 -10.58
CA LYS A 275 17.65 -0.08 -9.11
C LYS A 275 16.67 0.94 -8.52
N GLY A 276 15.75 0.46 -7.70
CA GLY A 276 14.93 1.24 -6.78
C GLY A 276 14.33 2.54 -7.35
N VAL A 277 14.45 3.59 -6.62
CA VAL A 277 13.94 4.94 -6.92
C VAL A 277 14.49 5.50 -8.25
N ALA A 278 15.70 5.06 -8.65
CA ALA A 278 16.35 5.52 -9.88
C ALA A 278 15.56 5.15 -11.15
N LEU A 279 14.83 4.04 -11.18
CA LEU A 279 14.00 3.69 -12.34
C LEU A 279 12.98 4.80 -12.65
N MET A 280 12.29 5.31 -11.61
CA MET A 280 11.22 6.29 -11.80
C MET A 280 11.75 7.71 -11.99
N PHE A 281 12.75 8.12 -11.24
CA PHE A 281 13.17 9.52 -11.16
C PHE A 281 14.45 9.85 -11.94
N ILE A 282 15.15 8.84 -12.46
CA ILE A 282 16.35 9.03 -13.28
C ILE A 282 16.15 8.41 -14.66
N ILE A 283 15.85 7.11 -14.76
CA ILE A 283 15.81 6.40 -16.05
C ILE A 283 14.59 6.82 -16.87
N LEU A 284 13.37 6.76 -16.32
CA LEU A 284 12.18 7.12 -17.09
C LEU A 284 12.16 8.57 -17.59
N PRO A 285 12.60 9.59 -16.83
CA PRO A 285 12.78 10.94 -17.38
C PRO A 285 13.71 11.00 -18.60
N GLN A 286 14.84 10.26 -18.60
CA GLN A 286 15.74 10.18 -19.75
C GLN A 286 15.07 9.49 -20.95
N VAL A 287 14.32 8.41 -20.69
CA VAL A 287 13.52 7.72 -21.71
C VAL A 287 12.53 8.70 -22.35
N PHE A 288 11.77 9.47 -21.55
CA PHE A 288 10.81 10.45 -22.07
C PHE A 288 11.50 11.58 -22.83
N GLU A 289 12.64 12.07 -22.35
CA GLU A 289 13.40 13.12 -23.06
C GLU A 289 13.89 12.64 -24.46
N SER A 290 14.30 11.38 -24.58
CA SER A 290 14.69 10.79 -25.85
C SER A 290 13.57 10.77 -26.91
N MET A 291 12.30 10.84 -26.45
CA MET A 291 11.12 10.92 -27.36
C MET A 291 10.82 12.34 -27.86
N GLY A 292 11.64 13.34 -27.55
CA GLY A 292 11.48 14.73 -27.98
C GLY A 292 10.23 15.40 -27.42
N SER A 293 9.54 16.22 -28.22
CA SER A 293 8.35 16.98 -27.76
C SER A 293 7.17 16.09 -27.32
N VAL A 294 6.99 14.93 -27.91
CA VAL A 294 5.98 13.96 -27.49
C VAL A 294 6.33 13.41 -26.10
N GLY A 295 7.61 13.23 -25.82
CA GLY A 295 8.08 12.76 -24.53
C GLY A 295 7.73 13.70 -23.36
N GLN A 296 7.66 15.02 -23.58
CA GLN A 296 7.21 15.97 -22.56
C GLN A 296 5.74 15.72 -22.16
N VAL A 297 4.87 15.45 -23.14
CA VAL A 297 3.47 15.14 -22.90
C VAL A 297 3.33 13.78 -22.19
N VAL A 298 4.11 12.78 -22.61
CA VAL A 298 4.13 11.45 -21.97
C VAL A 298 4.64 11.56 -20.54
N SER A 299 5.72 12.31 -20.31
CA SER A 299 6.26 12.59 -18.98
C SER A 299 5.23 13.24 -18.06
N PHE A 300 4.55 14.29 -18.53
CA PHE A 300 3.49 14.95 -17.78
C PHE A 300 2.36 13.98 -17.45
N ALA A 301 1.85 13.25 -18.44
CA ALA A 301 0.78 12.28 -18.22
C ALA A 301 1.20 11.17 -17.24
N PHE A 302 2.44 10.66 -17.37
CA PHE A 302 2.98 9.65 -16.48
C PHE A 302 3.08 10.14 -15.02
N PHE A 303 3.71 11.29 -14.78
CA PHE A 303 3.88 11.79 -13.42
C PHE A 303 2.57 12.28 -12.79
N VAL A 304 1.63 12.81 -13.56
CA VAL A 304 0.25 13.10 -13.08
C VAL A 304 -0.45 11.80 -12.68
N MET A 305 -0.33 10.74 -13.49
CA MET A 305 -0.89 9.42 -13.17
C MET A 305 -0.30 8.86 -11.88
N VAL A 306 1.03 8.93 -11.74
CA VAL A 306 1.73 8.48 -10.52
C VAL A 306 1.33 9.31 -9.30
N ASP A 307 1.18 10.62 -9.46
CA ASP A 307 0.74 11.53 -8.38
C ASP A 307 -0.70 11.21 -7.93
N ILE A 308 -1.61 10.95 -8.86
CA ILE A 308 -2.98 10.47 -8.57
C ILE A 308 -2.93 9.17 -7.77
N ALA A 309 -2.13 8.18 -8.17
CA ALA A 309 -1.96 6.92 -7.47
C ALA A 309 -1.39 7.13 -6.06
N ALA A 310 -0.41 8.00 -5.92
CA ALA A 310 0.19 8.34 -4.64
C ALA A 310 -0.80 9.02 -3.70
N ILE A 311 -1.60 9.99 -4.19
CA ILE A 311 -2.62 10.69 -3.40
C ILE A 311 -3.69 9.71 -2.90
N THR A 312 -4.21 8.83 -3.77
CA THR A 312 -5.27 7.88 -3.36
C THR A 312 -4.79 6.89 -2.31
N SER A 313 -3.52 6.47 -2.37
CA SER A 313 -2.91 5.60 -1.35
C SER A 313 -2.63 6.34 -0.04
N VAL A 314 -2.05 7.55 -0.07
CA VAL A 314 -1.80 8.34 1.14
C VAL A 314 -3.11 8.73 1.85
N VAL A 315 -4.16 9.03 1.10
CA VAL A 315 -5.50 9.29 1.66
C VAL A 315 -5.97 8.10 2.50
N SER A 316 -5.80 6.87 2.04
CA SER A 316 -6.18 5.68 2.80
C SER A 316 -5.32 5.46 4.05
N LEU A 317 -4.02 5.70 3.97
CA LEU A 317 -3.08 5.62 5.10
C LEU A 317 -3.44 6.63 6.19
N ILE A 318 -3.64 7.90 5.83
CA ILE A 318 -4.03 8.96 6.77
C ILE A 318 -5.39 8.65 7.39
N GLU A 319 -6.32 8.05 6.64
CA GLU A 319 -7.65 7.70 7.14
C GLU A 319 -7.60 6.69 8.29
N VAL A 320 -6.71 5.69 8.23
CA VAL A 320 -6.53 4.69 9.33
C VAL A 320 -6.20 5.39 10.64
N VAL A 321 -5.19 6.27 10.60
CA VAL A 321 -4.74 7.01 11.79
C VAL A 321 -5.79 8.02 12.23
N THR A 322 -6.41 8.72 11.29
CA THR A 322 -7.46 9.71 11.56
C THR A 322 -8.68 9.06 12.22
N GLN A 323 -9.14 7.90 11.73
CA GLN A 323 -10.25 7.16 12.33
C GLN A 323 -9.96 6.77 13.77
N PHE A 324 -8.74 6.29 14.04
CA PHE A 324 -8.32 5.97 15.41
C PHE A 324 -8.35 7.20 16.31
N VAL A 325 -7.78 8.32 15.86
CA VAL A 325 -7.76 9.58 16.63
C VAL A 325 -9.18 10.08 16.92
N ILE A 326 -10.08 10.06 15.92
CA ILE A 326 -11.48 10.46 16.09
C ILE A 326 -12.17 9.59 17.14
N GLN A 327 -12.10 8.26 16.99
CA GLN A 327 -12.82 7.33 17.85
C GLN A 327 -12.25 7.26 19.27
N LYS A 328 -10.94 7.48 19.42
CA LYS A 328 -10.29 7.39 20.73
C LYS A 328 -10.29 8.67 21.53
N PHE A 329 -10.11 9.81 20.85
CA PHE A 329 -9.99 11.12 21.51
C PHE A 329 -11.20 12.02 21.31
N HIS A 330 -12.24 11.54 20.61
CA HIS A 330 -13.49 12.27 20.32
C HIS A 330 -13.25 13.63 19.65
N VAL A 331 -12.21 13.72 18.81
CA VAL A 331 -11.83 14.96 18.11
C VAL A 331 -12.57 15.04 16.78
N HIS A 332 -12.93 16.25 16.35
CA HIS A 332 -13.52 16.48 15.05
C HIS A 332 -12.59 16.05 13.91
N ARG A 333 -13.15 15.41 12.87
CA ARG A 333 -12.43 14.84 11.73
C ARG A 333 -11.39 15.77 11.12
N LYS A 334 -11.76 17.04 10.86
CA LYS A 334 -10.84 18.03 10.27
C LYS A 334 -9.59 18.27 11.14
N ARG A 335 -9.80 18.38 12.46
CA ARG A 335 -8.69 18.55 13.39
C ARG A 335 -7.83 17.29 13.50
N ALA A 336 -8.45 16.13 13.55
CA ALA A 336 -7.73 14.84 13.59
C ALA A 336 -6.84 14.67 12.36
N ALA A 337 -7.39 14.86 11.14
CA ALA A 337 -6.65 14.74 9.89
C ALA A 337 -5.48 15.75 9.81
N LEU A 338 -5.72 16.99 10.25
CA LEU A 338 -4.67 18.01 10.25
C LEU A 338 -3.53 17.67 11.23
N VAL A 339 -3.85 17.24 12.45
CA VAL A 339 -2.83 16.84 13.44
C VAL A 339 -2.01 15.66 12.93
N VAL A 340 -2.66 14.63 12.36
CA VAL A 340 -1.96 13.48 11.79
C VAL A 340 -1.01 13.94 10.67
N ALA A 341 -1.50 14.77 9.74
CA ALA A 341 -0.68 15.26 8.64
C ALA A 341 0.50 16.13 9.13
N CYS A 342 0.27 17.03 10.09
CA CYS A 342 1.35 17.87 10.65
C CYS A 342 2.43 17.03 11.33
N VAL A 343 2.05 16.02 12.13
CA VAL A 343 3.03 15.12 12.77
C VAL A 343 3.82 14.35 11.73
N CYS A 344 3.16 13.75 10.74
CA CYS A 344 3.83 13.01 9.68
C CYS A 344 4.71 13.93 8.81
N PHE A 345 4.26 15.17 8.53
CA PHE A 345 5.06 16.16 7.81
C PHE A 345 6.37 16.49 8.53
N VAL A 346 6.33 16.73 9.85
CA VAL A 346 7.57 16.99 10.62
C VAL A 346 8.55 15.83 10.54
N VAL A 347 8.04 14.57 10.61
CA VAL A 347 8.88 13.37 10.46
C VAL A 347 9.37 13.19 9.04
N SER A 348 8.62 13.65 8.02
CA SER A 348 9.02 13.55 6.61
C SER A 348 10.20 14.46 6.25
N ILE A 349 10.47 15.52 7.02
CA ILE A 349 11.56 16.46 6.74
C ILE A 349 12.95 15.77 6.72
N PRO A 350 13.40 15.08 7.79
CA PRO A 350 14.67 14.38 7.75
C PRO A 350 14.73 13.28 6.69
N ILE A 351 13.60 12.64 6.36
CA ILE A 351 13.52 11.62 5.30
C ILE A 351 13.79 12.29 3.94
N GLY A 352 13.15 13.43 3.67
CA GLY A 352 13.36 14.18 2.43
C GLY A 352 14.78 14.68 2.25
N ILE A 353 15.42 15.16 3.32
CA ILE A 353 16.82 15.57 3.32
C ILE A 353 17.73 14.37 3.02
N SER A 354 17.50 13.24 3.70
CA SER A 354 18.30 12.03 3.51
C SER A 354 18.20 11.50 2.08
N LEU A 355 16.99 11.42 1.51
CA LEU A 355 16.77 10.93 0.15
C LEU A 355 17.51 11.78 -0.89
N GLY A 356 17.54 13.10 -0.71
CA GLY A 356 18.24 14.02 -1.60
C GLY A 356 19.74 13.74 -1.70
N HIS A 357 20.37 13.41 -0.59
CA HIS A 357 21.79 13.09 -0.56
C HIS A 357 22.12 11.73 -1.17
N VAL A 358 21.29 10.69 -0.95
CA VAL A 358 21.50 9.35 -1.48
C VAL A 358 21.36 9.28 -3.00
N ALA A 359 20.40 10.04 -3.56
CA ALA A 359 20.12 9.95 -5.00
C ALA A 359 21.27 10.44 -5.89
N ILE A 360 22.23 11.21 -5.34
CA ILE A 360 23.23 11.92 -6.15
C ILE A 360 24.67 11.70 -5.68
N LEU A 361 24.90 11.62 -4.38
CA LEU A 361 26.25 11.84 -3.84
C LEU A 361 26.95 10.58 -3.32
N GLU A 362 26.36 9.38 -3.38
CA GLU A 362 26.95 8.13 -2.87
C GLU A 362 27.75 8.24 -1.54
N GLU A 363 28.03 9.46 -1.07
CA GLU A 363 28.81 9.79 0.12
C GLU A 363 28.02 10.63 1.10
N SER A 364 28.05 10.24 2.41
CA SER A 364 27.65 11.02 3.60
C SER A 364 26.20 11.50 3.71
N SER A 365 25.22 10.73 3.27
CA SER A 365 23.82 10.97 3.63
C SER A 365 23.62 10.86 5.16
N PRO A 366 22.73 11.69 5.76
CA PRO A 366 22.27 11.43 7.11
C PRO A 366 21.67 10.04 7.21
N ALA A 367 22.43 9.10 7.75
CA ALA A 367 22.04 7.70 7.85
C ALA A 367 21.39 7.43 9.20
N LEU A 368 20.35 6.60 9.20
CA LEU A 368 19.76 6.02 10.39
C LEU A 368 20.20 4.55 10.48
N PHE A 369 21.09 4.27 11.43
CA PHE A 369 21.68 2.93 11.60
C PHE A 369 22.36 2.35 10.34
N GLY A 370 22.98 3.19 9.51
CA GLY A 370 23.69 2.78 8.31
C GLY A 370 22.85 2.76 7.02
N LEU A 371 21.54 2.99 7.11
CA LEU A 371 20.64 3.12 5.97
C LEU A 371 20.16 4.57 5.81
N ASP A 372 19.81 4.98 4.61
CA ASP A 372 19.05 6.20 4.45
C ASP A 372 17.67 6.09 5.13
N TRP A 373 17.12 7.22 5.55
CA TRP A 373 15.89 7.24 6.34
C TRP A 373 14.69 6.64 5.60
N LEU A 374 14.60 6.82 4.27
CA LEU A 374 13.50 6.24 3.49
C LEU A 374 13.60 4.73 3.50
N THR A 375 14.77 4.18 3.14
CA THR A 375 15.01 2.75 3.13
C THR A 375 14.80 2.14 4.52
N PHE A 376 15.29 2.80 5.59
CA PHE A 376 15.07 2.32 6.94
C PHE A 376 13.58 2.22 7.30
N PHE A 377 12.78 3.26 7.02
CA PHE A 377 11.35 3.26 7.30
C PHE A 377 10.59 2.24 6.44
N ASP A 378 10.99 2.09 5.17
CA ASP A 378 10.42 1.13 4.24
C ASP A 378 10.68 -0.31 4.69
N GLU A 379 11.92 -0.66 5.03
CA GLU A 379 12.28 -2.00 5.51
C GLU A 379 11.61 -2.34 6.85
N VAL A 380 11.57 -1.40 7.80
CA VAL A 380 10.84 -1.60 9.07
C VAL A 380 9.35 -1.91 8.82
N THR A 381 8.71 -1.18 7.93
CA THR A 381 7.27 -1.35 7.69
C THR A 381 6.97 -2.51 6.77
N ASN A 382 7.61 -2.59 5.60
CA ASN A 382 7.26 -3.55 4.55
C ASN A 382 7.88 -4.93 4.79
N THR A 383 9.14 -4.98 5.24
CA THR A 383 9.83 -6.26 5.40
C THR A 383 9.48 -6.96 6.71
N VAL A 384 9.19 -6.19 7.79
CA VAL A 384 8.92 -6.78 9.12
C VAL A 384 7.48 -6.57 9.59
N LEU A 385 7.00 -5.34 9.72
CA LEU A 385 5.75 -5.07 10.44
C LEU A 385 4.49 -5.49 9.67
N MET A 386 4.45 -5.33 8.34
CA MET A 386 3.28 -5.69 7.53
C MET A 386 3.01 -7.19 7.50
N PRO A 387 4.01 -8.08 7.26
CA PRO A 387 3.78 -9.51 7.35
C PRO A 387 3.32 -9.95 8.75
N VAL A 388 3.94 -9.43 9.82
CA VAL A 388 3.52 -9.69 11.21
C VAL A 388 2.06 -9.31 11.43
N CYS A 389 1.63 -8.13 10.96
CA CYS A 389 0.27 -7.66 11.13
C CYS A 389 -0.75 -8.46 10.28
N ALA A 390 -0.39 -8.82 9.05
CA ALA A 390 -1.20 -9.70 8.20
C ALA A 390 -1.36 -11.10 8.83
N LEU A 391 -0.32 -11.61 9.48
CA LEU A 391 -0.37 -12.85 10.24
C LEU A 391 -1.39 -12.77 11.39
N PHE A 392 -1.43 -11.62 12.10
CA PHE A 392 -2.45 -11.42 13.15
C PHE A 392 -3.86 -11.46 12.59
N SER A 393 -4.12 -10.84 11.43
CA SER A 393 -5.42 -10.91 10.75
C SER A 393 -5.81 -12.36 10.44
N CYS A 394 -4.87 -13.15 9.91
CA CYS A 394 -5.09 -14.55 9.60
C CYS A 394 -5.35 -15.40 10.85
N ILE A 395 -4.57 -15.22 11.92
CA ILE A 395 -4.73 -15.95 13.19
C ILE A 395 -6.09 -15.61 13.80
N VAL A 396 -6.47 -14.35 13.83
CA VAL A 396 -7.72 -13.92 14.44
C VAL A 396 -8.93 -14.47 13.68
N VAL A 397 -8.95 -14.40 12.36
CA VAL A 397 -10.06 -14.94 11.57
C VAL A 397 -10.03 -16.46 11.48
N GLY A 398 -8.84 -17.06 11.37
CA GLY A 398 -8.68 -18.50 11.20
C GLY A 398 -8.86 -19.32 12.50
N TRP A 399 -8.56 -18.74 13.68
CA TRP A 399 -8.50 -19.49 14.92
C TRP A 399 -9.43 -18.94 16.02
N PHE A 400 -9.52 -17.61 16.19
CA PHE A 400 -10.39 -17.03 17.22
C PHE A 400 -11.85 -16.95 16.75
N ILE A 401 -12.12 -16.43 15.54
CA ILE A 401 -13.47 -16.34 14.97
C ILE A 401 -13.89 -17.69 14.40
N THR A 402 -13.00 -18.41 13.79
CA THR A 402 -13.11 -19.60 12.95
C THR A 402 -13.67 -19.34 11.55
N PRO A 403 -13.16 -20.02 10.51
CA PRO A 403 -13.59 -19.81 9.13
C PRO A 403 -15.07 -20.14 8.90
N LYS A 404 -15.61 -21.13 9.61
CA LYS A 404 -17.01 -21.50 9.53
C LYS A 404 -17.92 -20.35 9.96
N ARG A 405 -17.57 -19.68 11.06
CA ARG A 405 -18.33 -18.52 11.58
C ARG A 405 -18.15 -17.30 10.67
N ALA A 406 -16.91 -17.02 10.23
CA ALA A 406 -16.64 -15.90 9.33
C ALA A 406 -17.45 -16.04 8.01
N VAL A 407 -17.45 -17.21 7.39
CA VAL A 407 -18.24 -17.48 6.18
C VAL A 407 -19.75 -17.34 6.46
N ALA A 408 -20.25 -17.88 7.57
CA ALA A 408 -21.67 -17.77 7.92
C ALA A 408 -22.10 -16.31 8.13
N GLU A 409 -21.28 -15.48 8.80
CA GLU A 409 -21.55 -14.06 8.98
C GLU A 409 -21.49 -13.27 7.65
N ILE A 410 -20.53 -13.60 6.75
CA ILE A 410 -20.44 -13.01 5.41
C ILE A 410 -21.70 -13.36 4.58
N GLU A 411 -22.20 -14.60 4.67
CA GLU A 411 -23.37 -15.04 3.92
C GLU A 411 -24.69 -14.52 4.48
N ALA A 412 -24.81 -14.39 5.81
CA ALA A 412 -26.00 -13.83 6.46
C ALA A 412 -26.32 -12.41 6.01
N GLU A 413 -25.34 -11.69 5.46
CA GLU A 413 -25.49 -10.35 4.92
C GLU A 413 -25.68 -10.32 3.40
N GLY A 414 -26.15 -11.42 2.79
CA GLY A 414 -26.52 -11.48 1.37
C GLY A 414 -25.38 -11.78 0.40
N THR A 415 -24.18 -12.12 0.90
CA THR A 415 -23.05 -12.54 0.06
C THR A 415 -23.05 -14.06 -0.11
N HIS A 416 -23.36 -14.58 -1.27
CA HIS A 416 -23.26 -16.02 -1.55
C HIS A 416 -21.81 -16.41 -1.88
N MET A 417 -21.25 -17.38 -1.14
CA MET A 417 -19.99 -18.05 -1.45
C MET A 417 -20.24 -19.44 -2.04
N ALA A 418 -19.62 -19.74 -3.19
CA ALA A 418 -19.66 -21.09 -3.75
C ALA A 418 -19.09 -22.12 -2.77
N GLY A 419 -19.65 -23.33 -2.73
CA GLY A 419 -19.27 -24.34 -1.72
C GLY A 419 -17.79 -24.73 -1.75
N TRP A 420 -17.18 -24.79 -2.94
CA TRP A 420 -15.75 -25.01 -3.09
C TRP A 420 -14.92 -23.85 -2.53
N LEU A 421 -15.36 -22.58 -2.76
CA LEU A 421 -14.66 -21.39 -2.29
C LEU A 421 -14.65 -21.30 -0.75
N LYS A 422 -15.76 -21.72 -0.09
CA LYS A 422 -15.81 -21.83 1.38
C LYS A 422 -14.76 -22.79 1.92
N LYS A 423 -14.61 -23.96 1.29
CA LYS A 423 -13.60 -24.94 1.69
C LYS A 423 -12.18 -24.43 1.46
N VAL A 424 -11.93 -23.84 0.29
CA VAL A 424 -10.62 -23.25 -0.04
C VAL A 424 -10.31 -22.13 0.93
N TYR A 425 -11.21 -21.18 1.14
CA TYR A 425 -11.01 -20.08 2.09
C TYR A 425 -10.69 -20.58 3.49
N ALA A 426 -11.43 -21.59 3.98
CA ALA A 426 -11.23 -22.14 5.32
C ALA A 426 -9.85 -22.77 5.50
N VAL A 427 -9.36 -23.51 4.51
CA VAL A 427 -8.02 -24.11 4.54
C VAL A 427 -6.94 -23.03 4.42
N MET A 428 -7.13 -22.13 3.47
CA MET A 428 -6.17 -21.05 3.21
C MET A 428 -5.97 -20.17 4.44
N ILE A 429 -7.05 -19.56 5.00
CA ILE A 429 -6.95 -18.61 6.11
C ILE A 429 -6.42 -19.25 7.39
N ARG A 430 -6.68 -20.55 7.59
CA ARG A 430 -6.30 -21.25 8.83
C ARG A 430 -4.88 -21.82 8.79
N PHE A 431 -4.42 -22.29 7.62
CA PHE A 431 -3.17 -23.03 7.55
C PHE A 431 -2.21 -22.48 6.49
N VAL A 432 -2.65 -22.36 5.23
CA VAL A 432 -1.75 -22.09 4.11
C VAL A 432 -1.26 -20.64 4.15
N THR A 433 -2.18 -19.67 4.22
CA THR A 433 -1.82 -18.25 4.23
C THR A 433 -0.94 -17.87 5.42
N PRO A 434 -1.25 -18.27 6.68
CA PRO A 434 -0.35 -18.01 7.81
C PRO A 434 1.03 -18.64 7.64
N ALA A 435 1.11 -19.88 7.12
CA ALA A 435 2.38 -20.55 6.87
C ALA A 435 3.22 -19.82 5.82
N LEU A 436 2.59 -19.39 4.72
CA LEU A 436 3.26 -18.62 3.68
C LEU A 436 3.73 -17.25 4.20
N ILE A 437 2.92 -16.57 5.00
CA ILE A 437 3.32 -15.29 5.63
C ILE A 437 4.52 -15.48 6.57
N LEU A 438 4.52 -16.55 7.37
CA LEU A 438 5.67 -16.87 8.23
C LEU A 438 6.94 -17.14 7.42
N ILE A 439 6.83 -17.78 6.26
CA ILE A 439 7.96 -18.00 5.35
C ILE A 439 8.50 -16.65 4.83
N VAL A 440 7.61 -15.72 4.46
CA VAL A 440 8.00 -14.36 4.04
C VAL A 440 8.71 -13.64 5.16
N GLU A 441 8.13 -13.66 6.36
CA GLU A 441 8.70 -13.00 7.55
C GLU A 441 10.10 -13.54 7.85
N ILE A 442 10.25 -14.86 7.94
CA ILE A 442 11.56 -15.49 8.20
C ILE A 442 12.57 -15.15 7.10
N GLY A 443 12.13 -15.20 5.84
CA GLY A 443 13.01 -14.86 4.70
C GLY A 443 13.41 -13.38 4.68
N GLY A 444 12.51 -12.48 5.02
CA GLY A 444 12.77 -11.05 5.20
C GLY A 444 13.80 -10.82 6.30
N LEU A 445 13.56 -11.39 7.48
CA LEU A 445 14.50 -11.28 8.61
C LEU A 445 15.90 -11.84 8.26
N GLN A 446 15.99 -12.97 7.56
CA GLN A 446 17.27 -13.53 7.10
C GLN A 446 17.96 -12.60 6.10
N SER A 447 17.20 -11.97 5.20
CA SER A 447 17.75 -11.00 4.24
C SER A 447 18.34 -9.78 4.95
N GLU A 448 17.64 -9.22 5.94
CA GLU A 448 18.13 -8.09 6.74
C GLU A 448 19.37 -8.43 7.57
N ILE A 449 19.40 -9.62 8.17
CA ILE A 449 20.58 -10.10 8.90
C ILE A 449 21.77 -10.25 7.93
N ALA A 450 21.57 -10.84 6.76
CA ALA A 450 22.61 -11.02 5.76
C ALA A 450 23.13 -9.70 5.18
N ALA A 451 22.26 -8.68 5.11
CA ALA A 451 22.62 -7.32 4.71
C ALA A 451 23.31 -6.50 5.82
N GLY A 452 23.37 -7.02 7.06
CA GLY A 452 23.91 -6.30 8.22
C GLY A 452 22.92 -5.31 8.87
N ASN A 453 21.66 -5.28 8.44
CA ASN A 453 20.62 -4.33 8.87
C ASN A 453 19.87 -4.81 10.13
N THR A 454 20.55 -5.39 11.09
CA THR A 454 19.92 -5.90 12.32
C THR A 454 19.15 -4.83 13.10
N ALA A 455 19.54 -3.56 12.95
CA ALA A 455 18.84 -2.43 13.55
C ALA A 455 17.38 -2.29 13.08
N VAL A 456 17.08 -2.62 11.83
CA VAL A 456 15.71 -2.66 11.27
C VAL A 456 14.85 -3.63 12.08
N ILE A 457 15.35 -4.84 12.29
CA ILE A 457 14.65 -5.89 13.03
C ILE A 457 14.42 -5.49 14.49
N VAL A 458 15.48 -5.02 15.16
CA VAL A 458 15.42 -4.59 16.57
C VAL A 458 14.42 -3.45 16.73
N PHE A 459 14.47 -2.46 15.86
CA PHE A 459 13.55 -1.31 15.90
C PHE A 459 12.10 -1.73 15.64
N ALA A 460 11.84 -2.58 14.66
CA ALA A 460 10.51 -3.07 14.33
C ALA A 460 9.87 -3.82 15.52
N TYR A 461 10.59 -4.76 16.11
CA TYR A 461 10.07 -5.51 17.27
C TYR A 461 10.01 -4.68 18.55
N ALA A 462 10.91 -3.71 18.74
CA ALA A 462 10.80 -2.74 19.83
C ALA A 462 9.52 -1.90 19.69
N LEU A 463 9.17 -1.52 18.47
CA LEU A 463 7.92 -0.80 18.18
C LEU A 463 6.68 -1.68 18.48
N VAL A 464 6.71 -2.96 18.12
CA VAL A 464 5.65 -3.91 18.52
C VAL A 464 5.55 -4.00 20.04
N ALA A 465 6.67 -4.15 20.76
CA ALA A 465 6.69 -4.19 22.20
C ALA A 465 6.14 -2.90 22.84
N LEU A 466 6.49 -1.74 22.28
CA LEU A 466 5.93 -0.45 22.69
C LEU A 466 4.41 -0.39 22.50
N CYS A 467 3.91 -0.88 21.35
CA CYS A 467 2.46 -0.98 21.12
C CYS A 467 1.77 -1.89 22.13
N VAL A 468 2.39 -3.02 22.50
CA VAL A 468 1.87 -3.92 23.56
C VAL A 468 1.81 -3.17 24.88
N VAL A 469 2.91 -2.57 25.33
CA VAL A 469 2.97 -1.81 26.58
C VAL A 469 1.95 -0.68 26.59
N ALA A 470 1.91 0.14 25.53
CA ALA A 470 0.97 1.26 25.41
C ALA A 470 -0.49 0.76 25.45
N TYR A 471 -0.80 -0.34 24.79
CA TYR A 471 -2.13 -0.92 24.81
C TYR A 471 -2.55 -1.34 26.22
N PHE A 472 -1.73 -2.11 26.91
CA PHE A 472 -2.06 -2.59 28.26
C PHE A 472 -2.09 -1.45 29.29
N ALA A 473 -1.23 -0.44 29.18
CA ALA A 473 -1.18 0.70 30.08
C ALA A 473 -2.34 1.69 29.87
N PHE A 474 -2.71 1.99 28.62
CA PHE A 474 -3.58 3.12 28.32
C PHE A 474 -4.92 2.75 27.67
N PHE A 475 -5.03 1.62 26.97
CA PHE A 475 -6.17 1.34 26.10
C PHE A 475 -7.01 0.11 26.49
N ARG A 476 -6.44 -0.86 27.18
CA ARG A 476 -7.11 -2.13 27.49
C ARG A 476 -8.42 -1.95 28.29
N ASN A 477 -8.38 -1.11 29.33
CA ASN A 477 -9.49 -0.93 30.27
C ASN A 477 -10.32 0.33 30.01
N ARG A 478 -10.01 1.10 28.95
CA ARG A 478 -10.82 2.27 28.59
C ARG A 478 -11.93 1.87 27.65
N ASP A 479 -13.11 2.45 27.85
CA ASP A 479 -14.26 2.26 26.98
C ASP A 479 -13.93 2.70 25.55
N THR A 480 -14.46 1.98 24.57
CA THR A 480 -14.16 2.21 23.17
C THR A 480 -14.91 3.41 22.61
N GLY A 481 -15.87 4.00 23.38
CA GLY A 481 -16.62 5.19 23.03
C GLY A 481 -17.50 5.07 21.78
N THR A 482 -17.74 3.84 21.33
CA THR A 482 -18.54 3.51 20.15
C THR A 482 -19.68 2.58 20.56
N ASN A 483 -20.70 2.39 19.67
CA ASN A 483 -21.70 1.32 19.81
C ASN A 483 -21.08 -0.10 19.99
N ALA A 484 -19.75 -0.19 19.98
CA ALA A 484 -18.96 -1.37 20.28
C ALA A 484 -19.08 -1.80 21.74
N ASP A 485 -19.26 -0.87 22.68
CA ASP A 485 -19.42 -1.21 24.11
C ASP A 485 -20.78 -1.87 24.36
N GLU A 486 -21.83 -1.49 23.66
CA GLU A 486 -23.13 -2.18 23.66
C GLU A 486 -23.03 -3.59 23.05
N LYS A 487 -22.21 -3.78 22.03
CA LYS A 487 -21.96 -5.09 21.42
C LYS A 487 -21.03 -5.99 22.23
N LEU A 488 -20.14 -5.42 23.06
CA LEU A 488 -19.26 -6.16 23.96
C LEU A 488 -20.01 -6.69 25.19
N SER A 489 -21.13 -6.04 25.58
CA SER A 489 -22.00 -6.48 26.70
C SER A 489 -23.03 -7.53 26.30
N GLY A 490 -23.26 -7.77 25.01
CA GLY A 490 -24.15 -8.79 24.50
C GLY A 490 -23.43 -10.12 24.27
N ASP A 491 -23.87 -11.15 24.99
CA ASP A 491 -23.40 -12.54 24.98
C ASP A 491 -22.83 -13.02 23.64
N TYR A 492 -21.50 -13.02 23.53
CA TYR A 492 -20.80 -13.87 22.56
C TYR A 492 -20.35 -15.13 23.31
N PRO A 493 -20.99 -16.28 23.10
CA PRO A 493 -20.47 -17.53 23.62
C PRO A 493 -19.09 -17.78 23.04
N VAL A 494 -18.12 -18.04 23.91
CA VAL A 494 -16.73 -18.41 23.68
C VAL A 494 -16.63 -19.64 22.81
#